data_b9f941b7e845ada4ab1a8c57e8072ffa
#
_entry.id   b9f941b7e845ada4ab1a8c57e8072ffa
#
_cell.length_a   1.000
_cell.length_b   1.000
_cell.length_c   1.000
_cell.angle_alpha   90.00
_cell.angle_beta   90.00
_cell.angle_gamma   90.00
#
_symmetry.space_group_name_H-M   'P 1'
#
loop_
_entity.id
_entity.type
_entity.pdbx_description
1 polymer ?
#
loop_
_entity_poly.entity_id
_entity_poly.type
_entity_poly.pdbx_seq_one_letter_code
_entity_poly.pdbx_strand_id
1 'polypeptide(L)'
;EIKEPLHNLSKRDYALYALLMSEAVHRKQQLNAATDTLLLPAIKYFSQSGDSLYAERALYCKAHLDRRLNRMSDAMQSFLKALLFLQNSGNHEQLYRVNTWLGVVCLNQEEYSGKVRYSKEALKAALDLGNMFYKNMALCDISTGYLFLNQLDSALYYAQAAYEAALADSVPQQLPFIYTNLGSIYSQKGEPTKALDYINKSISLRPAKDTVRIL
;
A
#
# COMPACT_ATOMS: atom_id res chain seq x y z
N GLU A 1 29.17 3.65 12.13
CA GLU A 1 29.46 5.07 12.45
C GLU A 1 30.02 5.73 11.18
N ILE A 2 29.32 6.73 10.64
CA ILE A 2 29.83 7.57 9.56
C ILE A 2 30.82 8.54 10.20
N LYS A 3 32.11 8.32 9.98
CA LYS A 3 33.21 9.08 10.63
C LYS A 3 33.52 10.42 9.94
N GLU A 4 32.90 10.75 8.82
CA GLU A 4 33.11 12.04 8.17
C GLU A 4 32.02 13.04 8.59
N PRO A 5 32.39 14.29 8.89
CA PRO A 5 31.43 15.32 9.24
C PRO A 5 30.50 15.59 8.04
N LEU A 6 29.19 15.55 8.25
CA LEU A 6 28.13 15.72 7.23
C LEU A 6 28.31 17.01 6.38
N HIS A 7 29.02 18.02 6.90
CA HIS A 7 29.27 19.28 6.21
C HIS A 7 30.30 19.19 5.06
N ASN A 8 31.06 18.08 4.96
CA ASN A 8 32.03 17.86 3.88
C ASN A 8 31.44 17.08 2.70
N LEU A 9 30.17 16.63 2.79
CA LEU A 9 29.54 15.89 1.74
C LEU A 9 29.13 16.79 0.58
N SER A 10 29.24 16.27 -0.66
CA SER A 10 28.61 16.93 -1.81
C SER A 10 27.09 17.05 -1.61
N LYS A 11 26.42 17.98 -2.32
CA LYS A 11 24.96 18.10 -2.26
C LYS A 11 24.25 16.77 -2.60
N ARG A 12 24.79 16.01 -3.55
CA ARG A 12 24.27 14.71 -3.96
C ARG A 12 24.43 13.68 -2.85
N ASP A 13 25.63 13.59 -2.27
CA ASP A 13 25.92 12.59 -1.23
C ASP A 13 25.14 12.88 0.04
N TYR A 14 24.98 14.14 0.40
CA TYR A 14 24.11 14.55 1.52
C TYR A 14 22.63 14.20 1.26
N ALA A 15 22.13 14.43 0.05
CA ALA A 15 20.77 14.03 -0.33
C ALA A 15 20.59 12.51 -0.29
N LEU A 16 21.59 11.75 -0.76
CA LEU A 16 21.57 10.29 -0.71
C LEU A 16 21.62 9.77 0.74
N TYR A 17 22.48 10.34 1.58
CA TYR A 17 22.51 10.03 3.01
C TYR A 17 21.14 10.27 3.67
N ALA A 18 20.53 11.43 3.42
CA ALA A 18 19.23 11.79 3.96
C ALA A 18 18.13 10.80 3.53
N LEU A 19 18.14 10.37 2.27
CA LEU A 19 17.22 9.35 1.76
C LEU A 19 17.43 8.00 2.45
N LEU A 20 18.65 7.48 2.46
CA LEU A 20 18.95 6.17 3.03
C LEU A 20 18.63 6.09 4.52
N MET A 21 18.93 7.16 5.28
CA MET A 21 18.56 7.25 6.70
C MET A 21 17.04 7.25 6.88
N SER A 22 16.31 8.00 6.05
CA SER A 22 14.85 8.04 6.11
C SER A 22 14.21 6.68 5.76
N GLU A 23 14.75 5.98 4.78
CA GLU A 23 14.32 4.61 4.46
C GLU A 23 14.62 3.61 5.58
N ALA A 24 15.76 3.75 6.25
CA ALA A 24 16.09 2.90 7.40
C ALA A 24 15.09 3.11 8.55
N VAL A 25 14.73 4.37 8.83
CA VAL A 25 13.72 4.74 9.83
C VAL A 25 12.33 4.23 9.40
N HIS A 26 12.00 4.33 8.12
CA HIS A 26 10.76 3.80 7.56
C HIS A 26 10.65 2.28 7.74
N ARG A 27 11.70 1.53 7.38
CA ARG A 27 11.73 0.06 7.56
C ARG A 27 11.57 -0.37 9.01
N LYS A 28 12.11 0.40 9.95
CA LYS A 28 11.93 0.16 11.40
C LYS A 28 10.56 0.63 11.91
N GLN A 29 9.69 1.16 11.06
CA GLN A 29 8.39 1.74 11.42
C GLN A 29 8.49 2.88 12.46
N GLN A 30 9.59 3.61 12.47
CA GLN A 30 9.91 4.67 13.44
C GLN A 30 9.79 6.09 12.86
N LEU A 31 9.12 6.24 11.69
CA LEU A 31 8.89 7.56 11.09
C LEU A 31 8.22 8.52 12.08
N ASN A 32 8.75 9.72 12.19
CA ASN A 32 8.28 10.78 13.07
C ASN A 32 8.57 12.18 12.47
N ALA A 33 8.19 13.24 13.15
CA ALA A 33 8.34 14.60 12.67
C ALA A 33 9.82 14.99 12.37
N ALA A 34 10.81 14.44 13.09
CA ALA A 34 12.22 14.70 12.81
C ALA A 34 12.64 14.11 11.42
N THR A 35 12.02 13.01 11.00
CA THR A 35 12.27 12.43 9.68
C THR A 35 11.85 13.37 8.55
N ASP A 36 10.86 14.25 8.79
CA ASP A 36 10.40 15.24 7.80
C ASP A 36 11.53 16.20 7.40
N THR A 37 12.20 16.75 8.38
CA THR A 37 13.35 17.66 8.15
C THR A 37 14.53 16.92 7.50
N LEU A 38 14.78 15.67 7.91
CA LEU A 38 15.86 14.86 7.35
C LEU A 38 15.62 14.55 5.86
N LEU A 39 14.38 14.35 5.44
CA LEU A 39 14.04 13.92 4.09
C LEU A 39 14.03 15.08 3.07
N LEU A 40 13.84 16.32 3.51
CA LEU A 40 13.74 17.50 2.62
C LEU A 40 14.91 17.67 1.64
N PRO A 41 16.19 17.53 2.03
CA PRO A 41 17.32 17.61 1.11
C PRO A 41 17.25 16.60 -0.03
N ALA A 42 16.84 15.37 0.27
CA ALA A 42 16.68 14.31 -0.72
C ALA A 42 15.57 14.65 -1.73
N ILE A 43 14.40 15.04 -1.25
CA ILE A 43 13.28 15.44 -2.12
C ILE A 43 13.70 16.60 -3.03
N LYS A 44 14.28 17.64 -2.44
CA LYS A 44 14.70 18.83 -3.20
C LYS A 44 15.72 18.50 -4.29
N TYR A 45 16.78 17.76 -3.92
CA TYR A 45 17.86 17.45 -4.85
C TYR A 45 17.39 16.52 -5.96
N PHE A 46 16.82 15.37 -5.62
CA PHE A 46 16.47 14.35 -6.62
C PHE A 46 15.28 14.75 -7.52
N SER A 47 14.34 15.54 -7.02
CA SER A 47 13.27 16.07 -7.88
C SER A 47 13.78 17.06 -8.95
N GLN A 48 14.96 17.67 -8.75
CA GLN A 48 15.55 18.65 -9.68
C GLN A 48 16.66 18.06 -10.54
N SER A 49 17.31 16.97 -10.11
CA SER A 49 18.48 16.40 -10.78
C SER A 49 18.15 15.50 -11.98
N GLY A 50 16.87 15.19 -12.21
CA GLY A 50 16.45 14.22 -13.22
C GLY A 50 16.64 12.75 -12.81
N ASP A 51 17.10 12.48 -11.59
CA ASP A 51 17.28 11.13 -11.06
C ASP A 51 15.94 10.58 -10.54
N SER A 52 15.14 10.08 -11.48
CA SER A 52 13.77 9.60 -11.23
C SER A 52 13.70 8.51 -10.16
N LEU A 53 14.71 7.63 -10.08
CA LEU A 53 14.75 6.54 -9.12
C LEU A 53 14.81 7.05 -7.66
N TYR A 54 15.73 7.98 -7.39
CA TYR A 54 15.85 8.51 -6.03
C TYR A 54 14.76 9.54 -5.70
N ALA A 55 14.25 10.28 -6.70
CA ALA A 55 13.11 11.17 -6.52
C ALA A 55 11.86 10.41 -6.09
N GLU A 56 11.54 9.32 -6.79
CA GLU A 56 10.42 8.44 -6.44
C GLU A 56 10.56 7.89 -5.03
N ARG A 57 11.72 7.32 -4.68
CA ARG A 57 11.98 6.74 -3.36
C ARG A 57 11.83 7.78 -2.24
N ALA A 58 12.34 9.00 -2.44
CA ALA A 58 12.20 10.08 -1.46
C ALA A 58 10.74 10.50 -1.26
N LEU A 59 9.98 10.62 -2.34
CA LEU A 59 8.56 10.96 -2.30
C LEU A 59 7.71 9.83 -1.70
N TYR A 60 8.04 8.57 -1.98
CA TYR A 60 7.42 7.41 -1.36
C TYR A 60 7.61 7.41 0.18
N CYS A 61 8.85 7.65 0.65
CA CYS A 61 9.14 7.82 2.07
C CYS A 61 8.36 8.98 2.69
N LYS A 62 8.29 10.13 2.00
CA LYS A 62 7.54 11.30 2.44
C LYS A 62 6.05 10.99 2.59
N ALA A 63 5.45 10.33 1.61
CA ALA A 63 4.05 9.96 1.66
C ALA A 63 3.72 9.05 2.85
N HIS A 64 4.59 8.08 3.16
CA HIS A 64 4.43 7.22 4.34
C HIS A 64 4.57 7.99 5.64
N LEU A 65 5.49 8.96 5.71
CA LEU A 65 5.63 9.85 6.86
C LEU A 65 4.37 10.69 7.06
N ASP A 66 3.85 11.32 5.99
CA ASP A 66 2.65 12.15 6.06
C ASP A 66 1.43 11.36 6.50
N ARG A 67 1.25 10.15 5.95
CA ARG A 67 0.20 9.23 6.38
C ARG A 67 0.31 8.90 7.87
N ARG A 68 1.51 8.62 8.38
CA ARG A 68 1.74 8.31 9.80
C ARG A 68 1.47 9.51 10.70
N LEU A 69 1.72 10.72 10.22
CA LEU A 69 1.41 11.97 10.91
C LEU A 69 -0.03 12.45 10.69
N ASN A 70 -0.88 11.59 10.11
CA ASN A 70 -2.29 11.86 9.79
C ASN A 70 -2.50 13.04 8.81
N ARG A 71 -1.50 13.35 7.98
CA ARG A 71 -1.54 14.37 6.93
C ARG A 71 -1.94 13.71 5.60
N MET A 72 -3.19 13.25 5.49
CA MET A 72 -3.64 12.41 4.35
C MET A 72 -3.57 13.14 2.99
N SER A 73 -3.87 14.45 2.95
CA SER A 73 -3.77 15.25 1.71
C SER A 73 -2.32 15.37 1.23
N ASP A 74 -1.37 15.58 2.15
CA ASP A 74 0.06 15.64 1.79
C ASP A 74 0.58 14.28 1.35
N ALA A 75 0.13 13.20 2.00
CA ALA A 75 0.44 11.83 1.61
C ALA A 75 -0.05 11.54 0.18
N MET A 76 -1.29 11.94 -0.15
CA MET A 76 -1.84 11.83 -1.50
C MET A 76 -0.95 12.53 -2.52
N GLN A 77 -0.60 13.80 -2.27
CA GLN A 77 0.25 14.57 -3.17
C GLN A 77 1.63 13.93 -3.37
N SER A 78 2.24 13.44 -2.30
CA SER A 78 3.55 12.81 -2.34
C SER A 78 3.53 11.50 -3.12
N PHE A 79 2.51 10.66 -2.94
CA PHE A 79 2.33 9.44 -3.76
C PHE A 79 2.04 9.76 -5.22
N LEU A 80 1.22 10.77 -5.52
CA LEU A 80 0.95 11.18 -6.91
C LEU A 80 2.22 11.70 -7.59
N LYS A 81 3.05 12.47 -6.89
CA LYS A 81 4.37 12.89 -7.42
C LYS A 81 5.31 11.71 -7.66
N ALA A 82 5.34 10.74 -6.74
CA ALA A 82 6.11 9.50 -6.93
C ALA A 82 5.65 8.73 -8.17
N LEU A 83 4.33 8.65 -8.39
CA LEU A 83 3.74 7.98 -9.54
C LEU A 83 4.19 8.63 -10.87
N LEU A 84 4.35 9.95 -10.94
CA LEU A 84 4.85 10.64 -12.15
C LEU A 84 6.26 10.16 -12.55
N PHE A 85 7.14 9.90 -11.56
CA PHE A 85 8.48 9.37 -11.84
C PHE A 85 8.48 7.89 -12.26
N LEU A 86 7.38 7.17 -11.97
CA LEU A 86 7.23 5.75 -12.30
C LEU A 86 6.61 5.48 -13.68
N GLN A 87 5.95 6.46 -14.30
CA GLN A 87 5.13 6.27 -15.51
C GLN A 87 5.85 5.53 -16.66
N ASN A 88 7.16 5.74 -16.82
CA ASN A 88 7.95 5.11 -17.88
C ASN A 88 9.14 4.30 -17.35
N SER A 89 9.10 3.93 -16.06
CA SER A 89 10.24 3.26 -15.42
C SER A 89 10.31 1.76 -15.68
N GLY A 90 9.20 1.14 -16.10
CA GLY A 90 9.06 -0.33 -16.14
C GLY A 90 9.08 -0.99 -14.74
N ASN A 91 9.11 -0.21 -13.65
CA ASN A 91 9.14 -0.75 -12.30
C ASN A 91 7.73 -1.10 -11.81
N HIS A 92 7.21 -2.22 -12.29
CA HIS A 92 5.86 -2.69 -11.96
C HIS A 92 5.66 -2.97 -10.47
N GLU A 93 6.72 -3.35 -9.74
CA GLU A 93 6.62 -3.55 -8.29
C GLU A 93 6.33 -2.24 -7.56
N GLN A 94 7.05 -1.17 -7.88
CA GLN A 94 6.80 0.13 -7.27
C GLN A 94 5.50 0.76 -7.75
N LEU A 95 5.10 0.55 -9.01
CA LEU A 95 3.78 0.94 -9.50
C LEU A 95 2.66 0.27 -8.69
N TYR A 96 2.77 -1.03 -8.43
CA TYR A 96 1.85 -1.75 -7.55
C TYR A 96 1.80 -1.12 -6.16
N ARG A 97 2.95 -0.91 -5.52
CA ARG A 97 3.05 -0.38 -4.16
C ARG A 97 2.45 1.03 -4.04
N VAL A 98 2.82 1.93 -4.94
CA VAL A 98 2.31 3.31 -4.92
C VAL A 98 0.80 3.36 -5.14
N ASN A 99 0.27 2.60 -6.11
CA ASN A 99 -1.16 2.54 -6.37
C ASN A 99 -1.94 1.91 -5.20
N THR A 100 -1.41 0.86 -4.57
CA THR A 100 -2.01 0.28 -3.36
C THR A 100 -2.14 1.33 -2.24
N TRP A 101 -1.09 2.12 -2.00
CA TRP A 101 -1.12 3.14 -0.96
C TRP A 101 -1.99 4.36 -1.32
N LEU A 102 -2.06 4.75 -2.59
CA LEU A 102 -3.03 5.74 -3.05
C LEU A 102 -4.46 5.27 -2.75
N GLY A 103 -4.76 4.00 -3.03
CA GLY A 103 -6.03 3.39 -2.67
C GLY A 103 -6.32 3.38 -1.16
N VAL A 104 -5.29 3.18 -0.32
CA VAL A 104 -5.43 3.26 1.15
C VAL A 104 -5.69 4.70 1.59
N VAL A 105 -5.03 5.69 1.02
CA VAL A 105 -5.27 7.11 1.32
C VAL A 105 -6.68 7.50 0.91
N CYS A 106 -7.15 7.11 -0.29
CA CYS A 106 -8.52 7.32 -0.73
C CYS A 106 -9.54 6.71 0.24
N LEU A 107 -9.31 5.49 0.71
CA LEU A 107 -10.19 4.83 1.68
C LEU A 107 -10.28 5.63 2.99
N ASN A 108 -9.15 6.13 3.50
CA ASN A 108 -9.13 6.96 4.72
C ASN A 108 -9.80 8.33 4.54
N GLN A 109 -9.91 8.82 3.30
CA GLN A 109 -10.60 10.06 2.95
C GLN A 109 -12.05 9.81 2.49
N GLU A 110 -12.54 8.57 2.62
CA GLU A 110 -13.88 8.14 2.17
C GLU A 110 -14.11 8.32 0.65
N GLU A 111 -13.02 8.47 -0.12
CA GLU A 111 -13.06 8.51 -1.59
C GLU A 111 -13.05 7.07 -2.15
N TYR A 112 -14.14 6.36 -2.00
CA TYR A 112 -14.21 4.93 -2.33
C TYR A 112 -14.06 4.64 -3.82
N SER A 113 -14.48 5.55 -4.69
CA SER A 113 -14.23 5.46 -6.14
C SER A 113 -12.75 5.53 -6.48
N GLY A 114 -12.00 6.38 -5.79
CA GLY A 114 -10.55 6.45 -5.88
C GLY A 114 -9.88 5.16 -5.39
N LYS A 115 -10.37 4.58 -4.29
CA LYS A 115 -9.91 3.26 -3.83
C LYS A 115 -10.03 2.22 -4.94
N VAL A 116 -11.19 2.11 -5.60
CA VAL A 116 -11.39 1.16 -6.70
C VAL A 116 -10.45 1.46 -7.86
N ARG A 117 -10.34 2.72 -8.27
CA ARG A 117 -9.49 3.14 -9.40
C ARG A 117 -8.03 2.75 -9.17
N TYR A 118 -7.45 3.16 -8.06
CA TYR A 118 -6.04 2.86 -7.77
C TYR A 118 -5.79 1.38 -7.53
N SER A 119 -6.73 0.64 -6.94
CA SER A 119 -6.60 -0.81 -6.79
C SER A 119 -6.62 -1.54 -8.15
N LYS A 120 -7.35 -1.04 -9.15
CA LYS A 120 -7.31 -1.56 -10.53
C LYS A 120 -5.96 -1.29 -11.20
N GLU A 121 -5.37 -0.12 -10.99
CA GLU A 121 -4.00 0.16 -11.48
C GLU A 121 -2.96 -0.72 -10.77
N ALA A 122 -3.13 -0.99 -9.47
CA ALA A 122 -2.29 -1.93 -8.75
C ALA A 122 -2.44 -3.36 -9.30
N LEU A 123 -3.66 -3.80 -9.62
CA LEU A 123 -3.90 -5.09 -10.25
C LEU A 123 -3.18 -5.21 -11.60
N LYS A 124 -3.26 -4.18 -12.45
CA LYS A 124 -2.55 -4.15 -13.72
C LYS A 124 -1.04 -4.30 -13.51
N ALA A 125 -0.45 -3.51 -12.62
CA ALA A 125 0.97 -3.60 -12.31
C ALA A 125 1.38 -4.98 -11.74
N ALA A 126 0.53 -5.61 -10.93
CA ALA A 126 0.76 -6.96 -10.41
C ALA A 126 0.73 -8.03 -11.51
N LEU A 127 -0.16 -7.88 -12.50
CA LEU A 127 -0.22 -8.76 -13.67
C LEU A 127 1.01 -8.59 -14.56
N ASP A 128 1.41 -7.36 -14.85
CA ASP A 128 2.61 -7.06 -15.64
C ASP A 128 3.89 -7.59 -14.95
N LEU A 129 3.90 -7.61 -13.61
CA LEU A 129 5.00 -8.18 -12.80
C LEU A 129 4.95 -9.71 -12.75
N GLY A 130 3.82 -10.34 -13.07
CA GLY A 130 3.59 -11.78 -12.91
C GLY A 130 3.55 -12.24 -11.44
N ASN A 131 3.26 -11.33 -10.49
CA ASN A 131 3.25 -11.64 -9.06
C ASN A 131 1.84 -12.01 -8.59
N MET A 132 1.61 -13.32 -8.38
CA MET A 132 0.30 -13.85 -7.99
C MET A 132 -0.14 -13.37 -6.61
N PHE A 133 0.79 -13.19 -5.67
CA PHE A 133 0.47 -12.64 -4.34
C PHE A 133 -0.09 -11.21 -4.47
N TYR A 134 0.56 -10.35 -5.25
CA TYR A 134 0.11 -8.97 -5.46
C TYR A 134 -1.21 -8.91 -6.25
N LYS A 135 -1.38 -9.79 -7.25
CA LYS A 135 -2.64 -9.93 -8.01
C LYS A 135 -3.82 -10.17 -7.06
N ASN A 136 -3.69 -11.15 -6.18
CA ASN A 136 -4.78 -11.54 -5.28
C ASN A 136 -5.07 -10.45 -4.24
N MET A 137 -4.04 -9.78 -3.71
CA MET A 137 -4.22 -8.64 -2.82
C MET A 137 -4.93 -7.48 -3.51
N ALA A 138 -4.58 -7.17 -4.76
CA ALA A 138 -5.25 -6.12 -5.52
C ALA A 138 -6.73 -6.44 -5.80
N LEU A 139 -7.07 -7.70 -6.09
CA LEU A 139 -8.46 -8.15 -6.24
C LEU A 139 -9.26 -7.93 -4.94
N CYS A 140 -8.68 -8.27 -3.78
CA CYS A 140 -9.28 -7.98 -2.48
C CYS A 140 -9.46 -6.48 -2.23
N ASP A 141 -8.49 -5.67 -2.62
CA ASP A 141 -8.55 -4.22 -2.48
C ASP A 141 -9.65 -3.60 -3.36
N ILE A 142 -9.84 -4.11 -4.57
CA ILE A 142 -10.95 -3.71 -5.46
C ILE A 142 -12.29 -4.10 -4.82
N SER A 143 -12.39 -5.32 -4.32
CA SER A 143 -13.58 -5.81 -3.61
C SER A 143 -13.93 -4.92 -2.42
N THR A 144 -12.94 -4.57 -1.60
CA THR A 144 -13.11 -3.66 -0.47
C THR A 144 -13.64 -2.28 -0.92
N GLY A 145 -13.10 -1.72 -2.00
CA GLY A 145 -13.58 -0.45 -2.55
C GLY A 145 -15.06 -0.52 -2.98
N TYR A 146 -15.47 -1.59 -3.66
CA TYR A 146 -16.87 -1.80 -4.04
C TYR A 146 -17.78 -2.06 -2.84
N LEU A 147 -17.29 -2.74 -1.80
CA LEU A 147 -18.02 -2.92 -0.55
C LEU A 147 -18.40 -1.58 0.08
N PHE A 148 -17.43 -0.65 0.19
CA PHE A 148 -17.69 0.69 0.72
C PHE A 148 -18.56 1.57 -0.20
N LEU A 149 -18.57 1.30 -1.51
CA LEU A 149 -19.53 1.91 -2.45
C LEU A 149 -20.94 1.29 -2.37
N ASN A 150 -21.15 0.30 -1.50
CA ASN A 150 -22.39 -0.48 -1.41
C ASN A 150 -22.77 -1.20 -2.72
N GLN A 151 -21.77 -1.49 -3.57
CA GLN A 151 -21.92 -2.25 -4.81
C GLN A 151 -21.62 -3.73 -4.53
N LEU A 152 -22.50 -4.39 -3.77
CA LEU A 152 -22.25 -5.69 -3.14
C LEU A 152 -22.01 -6.81 -4.14
N ASP A 153 -22.63 -6.79 -5.32
CA ASP A 153 -22.42 -7.82 -6.33
C ASP A 153 -21.03 -7.69 -6.98
N SER A 154 -20.58 -6.46 -7.26
CA SER A 154 -19.21 -6.21 -7.71
C SER A 154 -18.18 -6.59 -6.63
N ALA A 155 -18.45 -6.24 -5.38
CA ALA A 155 -17.60 -6.62 -4.27
C ALA A 155 -17.46 -8.15 -4.17
N LEU A 156 -18.57 -8.87 -4.25
CA LEU A 156 -18.59 -10.34 -4.19
C LEU A 156 -17.84 -10.95 -5.37
N TYR A 157 -18.03 -10.43 -6.58
CA TYR A 157 -17.32 -10.90 -7.77
C TYR A 157 -15.79 -10.84 -7.59
N TYR A 158 -15.26 -9.69 -7.15
CA TYR A 158 -13.81 -9.55 -6.96
C TYR A 158 -13.29 -10.35 -5.76
N ALA A 159 -14.07 -10.51 -4.68
CA ALA A 159 -13.70 -11.34 -3.55
C ALA A 159 -13.63 -12.83 -3.93
N GLN A 160 -14.58 -13.31 -4.74
CA GLN A 160 -14.56 -14.68 -5.27
C GLN A 160 -13.40 -14.90 -6.22
N ALA A 161 -13.12 -13.96 -7.12
CA ALA A 161 -11.97 -14.03 -8.00
C ALA A 161 -10.64 -14.09 -7.21
N ALA A 162 -10.52 -13.34 -6.11
CA ALA A 162 -9.36 -13.42 -5.21
C ALA A 162 -9.27 -14.80 -4.53
N TYR A 163 -10.40 -15.36 -4.11
CA TYR A 163 -10.46 -16.67 -3.47
C TYR A 163 -10.03 -17.79 -4.42
N GLU A 164 -10.59 -17.82 -5.62
CA GLU A 164 -10.25 -18.81 -6.66
C GLU A 164 -8.77 -18.72 -7.05
N ALA A 165 -8.28 -17.49 -7.24
CA ALA A 165 -6.88 -17.25 -7.55
C ALA A 165 -5.95 -17.70 -6.42
N ALA A 166 -6.30 -17.45 -5.14
CA ALA A 166 -5.48 -17.87 -4.00
C ALA A 166 -5.36 -19.39 -3.88
N LEU A 167 -6.40 -20.11 -4.26
CA LEU A 167 -6.38 -21.58 -4.33
C LEU A 167 -5.55 -22.08 -5.51
N ALA A 168 -5.76 -21.52 -6.71
CA ALA A 168 -5.07 -21.93 -7.93
C ALA A 168 -3.56 -21.63 -7.86
N ASP A 169 -3.19 -20.47 -7.33
CA ASP A 169 -1.82 -19.97 -7.26
C ASP A 169 -1.05 -20.54 -6.03
N SER A 170 -1.69 -21.41 -5.22
CA SER A 170 -1.11 -21.99 -4.00
C SER A 170 -0.57 -20.96 -2.99
N VAL A 171 -1.33 -19.88 -2.76
CA VAL A 171 -1.01 -18.82 -1.78
C VAL A 171 -2.01 -18.82 -0.60
N PRO A 172 -2.11 -19.92 0.17
CA PRO A 172 -3.14 -20.08 1.19
C PRO A 172 -3.02 -19.09 2.36
N GLN A 173 -1.86 -18.49 2.56
CA GLN A 173 -1.62 -17.46 3.58
C GLN A 173 -2.48 -16.20 3.38
N GLN A 174 -3.10 -16.01 2.22
CA GLN A 174 -4.01 -14.89 1.96
C GLN A 174 -5.48 -15.21 2.30
N LEU A 175 -5.83 -16.48 2.45
CA LEU A 175 -7.22 -16.92 2.72
C LEU A 175 -7.85 -16.24 3.95
N PRO A 176 -7.15 -16.03 5.08
CA PRO A 176 -7.75 -15.33 6.21
C PRO A 176 -8.27 -13.92 5.86
N PHE A 177 -7.52 -13.18 5.04
CA PHE A 177 -7.90 -11.86 4.59
C PHE A 177 -9.09 -11.92 3.61
N ILE A 178 -9.05 -12.83 2.66
CA ILE A 178 -10.13 -13.06 1.68
C ILE A 178 -11.43 -13.45 2.38
N TYR A 179 -11.36 -14.36 3.36
CA TYR A 179 -12.52 -14.77 4.15
C TYR A 179 -13.10 -13.61 4.98
N THR A 180 -12.25 -12.76 5.55
CA THR A 180 -12.73 -11.56 6.25
C THR A 180 -13.51 -10.65 5.30
N ASN A 181 -13.01 -10.45 4.08
CA ASN A 181 -13.68 -9.64 3.06
C ASN A 181 -15.04 -10.25 2.65
N LEU A 182 -15.07 -11.55 2.34
CA LEU A 182 -16.32 -12.27 2.03
C LEU A 182 -17.32 -12.19 3.19
N GLY A 183 -16.87 -12.36 4.44
CA GLY A 183 -17.70 -12.23 5.62
C GLY A 183 -18.33 -10.85 5.75
N SER A 184 -17.55 -9.79 5.49
CA SER A 184 -18.06 -8.40 5.49
C SER A 184 -19.11 -8.17 4.41
N ILE A 185 -18.90 -8.71 3.20
CA ILE A 185 -19.84 -8.60 2.08
C ILE A 185 -21.16 -9.31 2.43
N TYR A 186 -21.10 -10.56 2.91
CA TYR A 186 -22.33 -11.31 3.28
C TYR A 186 -23.06 -10.67 4.46
N SER A 187 -22.34 -10.06 5.40
CA SER A 187 -22.95 -9.28 6.48
C SER A 187 -23.76 -8.10 5.93
N GLN A 188 -23.21 -7.33 4.99
CA GLN A 188 -23.94 -6.21 4.37
C GLN A 188 -25.07 -6.68 3.42
N LYS A 189 -24.97 -7.88 2.83
CA LYS A 189 -26.07 -8.50 2.07
C LYS A 189 -27.23 -9.00 2.94
N GLY A 190 -27.10 -8.94 4.27
CA GLY A 190 -28.12 -9.47 5.20
C GLY A 190 -28.11 -11.00 5.29
N GLU A 191 -26.98 -11.64 5.03
CA GLU A 191 -26.79 -13.10 5.11
C GLU A 191 -25.87 -13.48 6.31
N PRO A 192 -26.33 -13.28 7.56
CA PRO A 192 -25.47 -13.38 8.75
C PRO A 192 -24.88 -14.78 8.97
N THR A 193 -25.58 -15.83 8.57
CA THR A 193 -25.07 -17.21 8.71
C THR A 193 -23.83 -17.43 7.82
N LYS A 194 -23.87 -16.97 6.57
CA LYS A 194 -22.72 -17.05 5.67
C LYS A 194 -21.59 -16.14 6.15
N ALA A 195 -21.92 -14.94 6.61
CA ALA A 195 -20.95 -14.00 7.16
C ALA A 195 -20.16 -14.65 8.31
N LEU A 196 -20.88 -15.26 9.26
CA LEU A 196 -20.28 -15.95 10.42
C LEU A 196 -19.40 -17.14 9.98
N ASP A 197 -19.83 -17.93 9.01
CA ASP A 197 -19.04 -19.05 8.47
C ASP A 197 -17.69 -18.56 7.93
N TYR A 198 -17.70 -17.52 7.09
CA TYR A 198 -16.46 -16.95 6.56
C TYR A 198 -15.56 -16.31 7.61
N ILE A 199 -16.13 -15.62 8.60
CA ILE A 199 -15.35 -15.06 9.71
C ILE A 199 -14.70 -16.17 10.54
N ASN A 200 -15.43 -17.26 10.85
CA ASN A 200 -14.88 -18.42 11.56
C ASN A 200 -13.74 -19.07 10.77
N LYS A 201 -13.88 -19.25 9.43
CA LYS A 201 -12.81 -19.72 8.56
C LYS A 201 -11.59 -18.80 8.62
N SER A 202 -11.78 -17.48 8.62
CA SER A 202 -10.69 -16.53 8.74
C SER A 202 -9.95 -16.69 10.08
N ILE A 203 -10.68 -16.80 11.19
CA ILE A 203 -10.10 -16.93 12.53
C ILE A 203 -9.32 -18.25 12.66
N SER A 204 -9.86 -19.36 12.16
CA SER A 204 -9.23 -20.69 12.25
C SER A 204 -7.89 -20.79 11.55
N LEU A 205 -7.65 -19.96 10.53
CA LEU A 205 -6.39 -19.94 9.76
C LEU A 205 -5.37 -18.93 10.29
N ARG A 206 -5.73 -18.07 11.25
CA ARG A 206 -4.78 -17.10 11.82
C ARG A 206 -3.90 -17.78 12.88
N PRO A 207 -2.59 -17.46 12.90
CA PRO A 207 -1.71 -17.93 13.99
C PRO A 207 -2.22 -17.41 15.35
N ALA A 208 -2.14 -18.24 16.39
CA ALA A 208 -2.64 -17.93 17.74
C ALA A 208 -2.11 -16.61 18.34
N LYS A 209 -0.99 -16.09 17.86
CA LYS A 209 -0.41 -14.80 18.29
C LYS A 209 -1.15 -13.56 17.76
N ASP A 210 -1.95 -13.70 16.71
CA ASP A 210 -2.66 -12.57 16.09
C ASP A 210 -4.10 -12.42 16.61
N THR A 211 -4.61 -13.40 17.32
CA THR A 211 -5.98 -13.38 17.88
C THR A 211 -6.16 -12.41 19.04
N VAL A 212 -5.09 -12.00 19.70
CA VAL A 212 -5.12 -11.12 20.90
C VAL A 212 -5.25 -9.63 20.55
N ARG A 213 -5.15 -9.24 19.28
CA ARG A 213 -5.19 -7.81 18.86
C ARG A 213 -6.57 -7.31 18.43
N ILE A 214 -7.63 -8.08 18.55
CA ILE A 214 -9.00 -7.73 18.09
C ILE A 214 -9.97 -7.48 19.27
N LEU A 215 -9.48 -7.58 20.49
CA LEU A 215 -10.21 -7.19 21.73
C LEU A 215 -9.57 -5.93 22.29
#